data_56be42e29bdf9249e57cdf059b17c507
#
_entry.id   56be42e29bdf9249e57cdf059b17c507
#
_cell.length_a   1.000
_cell.length_b   1.000
_cell.length_c   1.000
_cell.angle_alpha   90.00
_cell.angle_beta   90.00
_cell.angle_gamma   90.00
#
_symmetry.space_group_name_H-M   'P 1'
#
loop_
_entity.id
_entity.type
_entity.pdbx_description
1 polymer ?
#
loop_
_entity_poly.entity_id
_entity_poly.type
_entity_poly.pdbx_seq_one_letter_code
_entity_poly.pdbx_strand_id
1 'polypeptide(L)'
;MAQGHRPDRVGDQIRQELSDLLSRGGVHDPGIGFITLTRVKMSADLQLARVFYTMMGDATARRDTAAALERATPFLRRHIGSRLRLRRVPEIEFRFDESIAHQDRIEQILRDLHKEEAQRVGDDSAAAQRADDDHAGAARGADSQGDEATEDTNGHDHHNR
;
A
#
# COMPACT_ATOMS: atom_id res chain seq x y z
N MET A 1 -2.10 7.60 -39.95
CA MET A 1 -1.48 7.13 -38.69
C MET A 1 -1.17 8.23 -37.66
N ALA A 2 -1.57 9.49 -37.91
CA ALA A 2 -1.27 10.61 -37.01
C ALA A 2 -2.44 11.06 -36.13
N GLN A 3 -3.51 10.28 -36.03
CA GLN A 3 -4.74 10.69 -35.31
C GLN A 3 -4.70 10.43 -33.78
N GLY A 4 -3.75 9.63 -33.28
CA GLY A 4 -3.67 9.31 -31.85
C GLY A 4 -3.04 10.41 -30.97
N HIS A 5 -2.19 11.25 -31.51
CA HIS A 5 -1.41 12.20 -30.70
C HIS A 5 -2.17 13.47 -30.28
N ARG A 6 -3.18 13.90 -31.04
CA ARG A 6 -3.90 15.15 -30.73
C ARG A 6 -4.84 15.01 -29.55
N PRO A 7 -5.71 13.99 -29.45
CA PRO A 7 -6.54 13.76 -28.28
C PRO A 7 -5.71 13.56 -27.00
N ASP A 8 -4.62 12.80 -27.07
CA ASP A 8 -3.75 12.54 -25.92
C ASP A 8 -3.08 13.82 -25.41
N ARG A 9 -2.54 14.65 -26.30
CA ARG A 9 -1.96 15.95 -25.92
C ARG A 9 -2.97 16.91 -25.30
N VAL A 10 -4.18 16.96 -25.82
CA VAL A 10 -5.25 17.78 -25.22
C VAL A 10 -5.65 17.21 -23.87
N GLY A 11 -5.75 15.91 -23.75
CA GLY A 11 -6.01 15.23 -22.47
C GLY A 11 -4.96 15.55 -21.40
N ASP A 12 -3.69 15.53 -21.77
CA ASP A 12 -2.58 15.86 -20.84
C ASP A 12 -2.62 17.33 -20.41
N GLN A 13 -2.92 18.26 -21.34
CA GLN A 13 -3.08 19.67 -21.01
C GLN A 13 -4.26 19.89 -20.06
N ILE A 14 -5.40 19.23 -20.29
CA ILE A 14 -6.56 19.29 -19.41
C ILE A 14 -6.21 18.74 -18.03
N ARG A 15 -5.53 17.61 -17.98
CA ARG A 15 -5.07 17.01 -16.71
C ARG A 15 -4.20 17.97 -15.91
N GLN A 16 -3.22 18.60 -16.57
CA GLN A 16 -2.32 19.55 -15.92
C GLN A 16 -3.07 20.75 -15.36
N GLU A 17 -3.90 21.42 -16.17
CA GLU A 17 -4.66 22.59 -15.73
C GLU A 17 -5.64 22.29 -14.61
N LEU A 18 -6.33 21.15 -14.67
CA LEU A 18 -7.23 20.72 -13.59
C LEU A 18 -6.47 20.36 -12.31
N SER A 19 -5.33 19.67 -12.43
CA SER A 19 -4.51 19.32 -11.27
C SER A 19 -3.97 20.57 -10.56
N ASP A 20 -3.49 21.54 -11.32
CA ASP A 20 -3.02 22.82 -10.79
C ASP A 20 -4.14 23.61 -10.10
N LEU A 21 -5.32 23.63 -10.70
CA LEU A 21 -6.48 24.33 -10.14
C LEU A 21 -6.94 23.69 -8.81
N LEU A 22 -7.04 22.37 -8.79
CA LEU A 22 -7.47 21.62 -7.60
C LEU A 22 -6.43 21.70 -6.47
N SER A 23 -5.13 21.60 -6.81
CA SER A 23 -4.04 21.69 -5.82
C SER A 23 -3.92 23.06 -5.17
N ARG A 24 -4.25 24.14 -5.90
CA ARG A 24 -4.22 25.51 -5.39
C ARG A 24 -5.48 25.90 -4.62
N GLY A 25 -6.42 24.99 -4.45
CA GLY A 25 -7.71 25.29 -3.81
C GLY A 25 -8.59 26.22 -4.64
N GLY A 26 -8.41 26.24 -5.96
CA GLY A 26 -9.18 27.07 -6.87
C GLY A 26 -10.66 26.63 -7.00
N VAL A 27 -11.01 25.47 -6.46
CA VAL A 27 -12.39 24.99 -6.36
C VAL A 27 -12.83 25.03 -4.90
N HIS A 28 -13.81 25.85 -4.60
CA HIS A 28 -14.32 26.05 -3.24
C HIS A 28 -15.54 25.15 -2.96
N ASP A 29 -15.40 23.85 -3.14
CA ASP A 29 -16.43 22.90 -2.72
C ASP A 29 -15.86 22.02 -1.59
N PRO A 30 -16.39 22.12 -0.36
CA PRO A 30 -15.90 21.37 0.79
C PRO A 30 -16.07 19.85 0.64
N GLY A 31 -16.91 19.40 -0.29
CA GLY A 31 -17.07 17.98 -0.61
C GLY A 31 -15.91 17.41 -1.43
N ILE A 32 -15.09 18.27 -2.05
CA ILE A 32 -13.89 17.82 -2.77
C ILE A 32 -12.78 17.61 -1.75
N GLY A 33 -12.55 16.34 -1.38
CA GLY A 33 -11.43 15.96 -0.55
C GLY A 33 -10.09 16.00 -1.29
N PHE A 34 -9.07 15.43 -0.69
CA PHE A 34 -7.76 15.32 -1.34
C PHE A 34 -7.84 14.29 -2.47
N ILE A 35 -7.80 14.77 -3.70
CA ILE A 35 -7.86 13.93 -4.90
C ILE A 35 -6.60 14.09 -5.76
N THR A 36 -6.26 13.05 -6.49
CA THR A 36 -5.19 13.06 -7.49
C THR A 36 -5.76 12.66 -8.85
N LEU A 37 -5.55 13.50 -9.87
CA LEU A 37 -5.93 13.16 -11.24
C LEU A 37 -4.88 12.23 -11.84
N THR A 38 -5.29 11.06 -12.27
CA THR A 38 -4.37 10.02 -12.78
C THR A 38 -4.18 10.13 -14.27
N ARG A 39 -5.28 10.33 -15.01
CA ARG A 39 -5.26 10.44 -16.47
C ARG A 39 -6.51 11.14 -17.00
N VAL A 40 -6.42 11.63 -18.22
CA VAL A 40 -7.56 12.14 -18.96
C VAL A 40 -7.62 11.45 -20.32
N LYS A 41 -8.75 10.84 -20.63
CA LYS A 41 -9.02 10.26 -21.96
C LYS A 41 -9.98 11.13 -22.72
N MET A 42 -9.53 11.61 -23.88
CA MET A 42 -10.36 12.37 -24.80
C MET A 42 -11.06 11.44 -25.78
N SER A 43 -12.29 11.77 -26.15
CA SER A 43 -12.92 11.19 -27.33
C SER A 43 -12.20 11.64 -28.61
N ALA A 44 -12.29 10.83 -29.67
CA ALA A 44 -11.60 11.11 -30.93
C ALA A 44 -12.03 12.46 -31.56
N ASP A 45 -13.28 12.87 -31.34
CA ASP A 45 -13.86 14.13 -31.78
C ASP A 45 -13.59 15.31 -30.84
N LEU A 46 -12.85 15.08 -29.75
CA LEU A 46 -12.51 16.05 -28.69
C LEU A 46 -13.73 16.66 -27.98
N GLN A 47 -14.87 16.00 -27.99
CA GLN A 47 -16.08 16.53 -27.35
C GLN A 47 -16.27 16.09 -25.91
N LEU A 48 -15.63 14.97 -25.51
CA LEU A 48 -15.72 14.41 -24.17
C LEU A 48 -14.33 14.17 -23.58
N ALA A 49 -14.09 14.70 -22.39
CA ALA A 49 -12.93 14.43 -21.56
C ALA A 49 -13.33 13.58 -20.35
N ARG A 50 -12.91 12.32 -20.31
CA ARG A 50 -13.05 11.48 -19.13
C ARG A 50 -11.84 11.66 -18.23
N VAL A 51 -12.07 12.29 -17.10
CA VAL A 51 -11.05 12.60 -16.09
C VAL A 51 -11.06 11.53 -15.02
N PHE A 52 -10.00 10.74 -14.98
CA PHE A 52 -9.85 9.70 -13.97
C PHE A 52 -9.13 10.27 -12.75
N TYR A 53 -9.64 9.93 -11.57
CA TYR A 53 -9.07 10.38 -10.31
C TYR A 53 -9.03 9.26 -9.29
N THR A 54 -8.10 9.38 -8.35
CA THR A 54 -8.03 8.57 -7.14
C THR A 54 -8.11 9.46 -5.91
N MET A 55 -8.51 8.91 -4.79
CA MET A 55 -8.59 9.59 -3.51
C MET A 55 -8.40 8.60 -2.36
N MET A 56 -7.99 9.12 -1.22
CA MET A 56 -8.00 8.39 0.04
C MET A 56 -9.33 8.62 0.76
N GLY A 57 -9.92 7.56 1.26
CA GLY A 57 -11.18 7.60 2.00
C GLY A 57 -12.06 6.38 1.74
N ASP A 58 -13.17 6.35 2.47
CA ASP A 58 -14.16 5.28 2.39
C ASP A 58 -15.15 5.49 1.22
N ALA A 59 -16.12 4.57 1.12
CA ALA A 59 -17.14 4.65 0.08
C ALA A 59 -18.04 5.90 0.20
N THR A 60 -18.24 6.41 1.42
CA THR A 60 -19.04 7.63 1.66
C THR A 60 -18.28 8.86 1.17
N ALA A 61 -17.03 9.02 1.57
CA ALA A 61 -16.15 10.09 1.11
C ALA A 61 -16.03 10.09 -0.42
N ARG A 62 -15.98 8.92 -1.06
CA ARG A 62 -15.94 8.78 -2.52
C ARG A 62 -17.22 9.31 -3.18
N ARG A 63 -18.40 9.00 -2.63
CA ARG A 63 -19.69 9.50 -3.15
C ARG A 63 -19.80 11.01 -3.01
N ASP A 64 -19.40 11.54 -1.86
CA ASP A 64 -19.44 12.99 -1.59
C ASP A 64 -18.50 13.74 -2.55
N THR A 65 -17.31 13.22 -2.76
CA THR A 65 -16.34 13.78 -3.71
C THR A 65 -16.85 13.71 -5.15
N ALA A 66 -17.45 12.60 -5.58
CA ALA A 66 -18.02 12.47 -6.90
C ALA A 66 -19.13 13.52 -7.14
N ALA A 67 -20.05 13.68 -6.18
CA ALA A 67 -21.11 14.68 -6.26
C ALA A 67 -20.56 16.11 -6.27
N ALA A 68 -19.52 16.38 -5.50
CA ALA A 68 -18.86 17.69 -5.47
C ALA A 68 -18.16 18.01 -6.79
N LEU A 69 -17.49 17.03 -7.40
CA LEU A 69 -16.87 17.18 -8.73
C LEU A 69 -17.90 17.45 -9.82
N GLU A 70 -19.05 16.77 -9.77
CA GLU A 70 -20.17 17.04 -10.69
C GLU A 70 -20.67 18.49 -10.54
N ARG A 71 -20.87 18.97 -9.33
CA ARG A 71 -21.27 20.38 -9.08
C ARG A 71 -20.22 21.36 -9.58
N ALA A 72 -18.95 21.05 -9.44
CA ALA A 72 -17.84 21.91 -9.87
C ALA A 72 -17.61 21.87 -11.39
N THR A 73 -18.12 20.88 -12.11
CA THR A 73 -17.89 20.66 -13.54
C THR A 73 -18.14 21.89 -14.42
N PRO A 74 -19.22 22.68 -14.26
CA PRO A 74 -19.44 23.89 -15.07
C PRO A 74 -18.35 24.95 -14.87
N PHE A 75 -17.85 25.09 -13.65
CA PHE A 75 -16.73 25.99 -13.34
C PHE A 75 -15.43 25.49 -13.97
N LEU A 76 -15.13 24.21 -13.81
CA LEU A 76 -13.93 23.57 -14.36
C LEU A 76 -13.91 23.67 -15.90
N ARG A 77 -15.04 23.46 -16.57
CA ARG A 77 -15.16 23.64 -18.03
C ARG A 77 -14.84 25.06 -18.47
N ARG A 78 -15.38 26.08 -17.78
CA ARG A 78 -15.06 27.47 -18.08
C ARG A 78 -13.58 27.78 -17.91
N HIS A 79 -12.99 27.27 -16.83
CA HIS A 79 -11.56 27.46 -16.58
C HIS A 79 -10.70 26.86 -17.69
N ILE A 80 -10.94 25.61 -18.07
CA ILE A 80 -10.24 24.94 -19.18
C ILE A 80 -10.42 25.72 -20.48
N GLY A 81 -11.65 26.16 -20.80
CA GLY A 81 -11.94 26.89 -22.01
C GLY A 81 -11.15 28.20 -22.13
N SER A 82 -11.01 28.90 -21.01
CA SER A 82 -10.25 30.17 -20.97
C SER A 82 -8.74 29.96 -21.05
N ARG A 83 -8.24 28.89 -20.44
CA ARG A 83 -6.79 28.61 -20.33
C ARG A 83 -6.20 27.95 -21.57
N LEU A 84 -6.90 26.97 -22.12
CA LEU A 84 -6.38 26.15 -23.23
C LEU A 84 -6.77 26.69 -24.62
N ARG A 85 -7.56 27.76 -24.70
CA ARG A 85 -8.02 28.38 -25.98
C ARG A 85 -8.57 27.34 -26.97
N LEU A 86 -9.32 26.37 -26.43
CA LEU A 86 -9.90 25.31 -27.23
C LEU A 86 -11.06 25.92 -28.09
N ARG A 87 -11.11 25.52 -29.34
CA ARG A 87 -12.21 25.94 -30.23
C ARG A 87 -13.59 25.51 -29.71
N ARG A 88 -13.62 24.35 -29.06
CA ARG A 88 -14.77 23.82 -28.31
C ARG A 88 -14.28 23.27 -27.01
N VAL A 89 -14.95 23.66 -25.94
CA VAL A 89 -14.64 23.12 -24.60
C VAL A 89 -15.33 21.76 -24.46
N PRO A 90 -14.61 20.68 -24.22
CA PRO A 90 -15.20 19.35 -24.08
C PRO A 90 -16.12 19.29 -22.87
N GLU A 91 -17.04 18.34 -22.88
CA GLU A 91 -17.70 17.91 -21.66
C GLU A 91 -16.72 17.18 -20.78
N ILE A 92 -16.86 17.36 -19.46
CA ILE A 92 -16.00 16.72 -18.48
C ILE A 92 -16.83 15.68 -17.73
N GLU A 93 -16.32 14.46 -17.70
CA GLU A 93 -16.87 13.36 -16.93
C GLU A 93 -15.81 12.86 -15.95
N PHE A 94 -16.07 12.96 -14.65
CA PHE A 94 -15.17 12.42 -13.65
C PHE A 94 -15.45 10.94 -13.41
N ARG A 95 -14.38 10.13 -13.37
CA ARG A 95 -14.42 8.70 -13.10
C ARG A 95 -13.40 8.33 -12.04
N PHE A 96 -13.82 7.56 -11.05
CA PHE A 96 -12.86 7.00 -10.09
C PHE A 96 -11.97 5.97 -10.79
N ASP A 97 -10.66 6.07 -10.58
CA ASP A 97 -9.68 5.15 -11.19
C ASP A 97 -9.46 3.92 -10.30
N GLU A 98 -10.25 2.89 -10.57
CA GLU A 98 -10.15 1.64 -9.83
C GLU A 98 -8.87 0.85 -10.11
N SER A 99 -8.15 1.15 -11.20
CA SER A 99 -6.93 0.42 -11.56
C SER A 99 -5.83 0.59 -10.52
N ILE A 100 -5.72 1.78 -9.92
CA ILE A 100 -4.76 2.06 -8.84
C ILE A 100 -5.19 1.36 -7.55
N ALA A 101 -6.48 1.40 -7.23
CA ALA A 101 -7.00 0.70 -6.04
C ALA A 101 -6.80 -0.83 -6.13
N HIS A 102 -6.85 -1.40 -7.33
CA HIS A 102 -6.53 -2.81 -7.55
C HIS A 102 -5.05 -3.12 -7.41
N GLN A 103 -4.16 -2.25 -7.90
CA GLN A 103 -2.71 -2.39 -7.71
C GLN A 103 -2.33 -2.36 -6.23
N ASP A 104 -2.81 -1.39 -5.48
CA ASP A 104 -2.56 -1.28 -4.04
C ASP A 104 -3.03 -2.53 -3.29
N ARG A 105 -4.18 -3.08 -3.68
CA ARG A 105 -4.72 -4.30 -3.08
C ARG A 105 -3.88 -5.54 -3.40
N ILE A 106 -3.40 -5.67 -4.64
CA ILE A 106 -2.51 -6.76 -5.04
C ILE A 106 -1.18 -6.66 -4.29
N GLU A 107 -0.59 -5.48 -4.20
CA GLU A 107 0.64 -5.26 -3.44
C GLU A 107 0.46 -5.55 -1.93
N GLN A 108 -0.71 -5.23 -1.39
CA GLN A 108 -1.04 -5.56 0.01
C GLN A 108 -1.10 -7.07 0.21
N ILE A 109 -1.79 -7.79 -0.67
CA ILE A 109 -1.89 -9.26 -0.62
C ILE A 109 -0.50 -9.90 -0.75
N LEU A 110 0.33 -9.42 -1.66
CA LEU A 110 1.71 -9.91 -1.83
C LEU A 110 2.56 -9.65 -0.58
N ARG A 111 2.44 -8.48 0.04
CA ARG A 111 3.14 -8.18 1.31
C ARG A 111 2.69 -9.09 2.44
N ASP A 112 1.40 -9.37 2.53
CA ASP A 112 0.86 -10.24 3.58
C ASP A 112 1.31 -11.70 3.37
N LEU A 113 1.32 -12.19 2.13
CA LEU A 113 1.84 -13.52 1.78
C LEU A 113 3.33 -13.66 2.12
N HIS A 114 4.15 -12.67 1.77
CA HIS A 114 5.58 -12.69 2.12
C HIS A 114 5.84 -12.68 3.62
N LYS A 115 4.99 -12.02 4.41
CA LYS A 115 5.07 -12.07 5.88
C LYS A 115 4.73 -13.46 6.43
N GLU A 116 3.69 -14.09 5.88
CA GLU A 116 3.31 -15.45 6.28
C GLU A 116 4.39 -16.47 5.93
N GLU A 117 5.01 -16.37 4.76
CA GLU A 117 6.12 -17.22 4.35
C GLU A 117 7.34 -17.02 5.24
N ALA A 118 7.70 -15.79 5.57
CA ALA A 118 8.82 -15.48 6.46
C ALA A 118 8.59 -16.04 7.88
N GLN A 119 7.34 -16.00 8.37
CA GLN A 119 6.98 -16.58 9.66
C GLN A 119 7.06 -18.10 9.65
N ARG A 120 6.61 -18.76 8.59
CA ARG A 120 6.71 -20.22 8.45
C ARG A 120 8.17 -20.70 8.41
N VAL A 121 9.02 -20.03 7.66
CA VAL A 121 10.45 -20.35 7.61
C VAL A 121 11.12 -20.13 8.96
N GLY A 122 10.71 -19.11 9.72
CA GLY A 122 11.18 -18.87 11.08
C GLY A 122 10.76 -19.96 12.07
N ASP A 123 9.52 -20.44 11.99
CA ASP A 123 9.00 -21.50 12.84
C ASP A 123 9.63 -22.86 12.53
N ASP A 124 9.83 -23.20 11.25
CA ASP A 124 10.52 -24.42 10.83
C ASP A 124 11.99 -24.43 11.27
N SER A 125 12.66 -23.28 11.21
CA SER A 125 14.05 -23.14 11.68
C SER A 125 14.17 -23.26 13.21
N ALA A 126 13.21 -22.72 13.95
CA ALA A 126 13.15 -22.85 15.41
C ALA A 126 12.83 -24.28 15.86
N ALA A 127 11.98 -25.00 15.10
CA ALA A 127 11.65 -26.39 15.36
C ALA A 127 12.87 -27.32 15.09
N ALA A 128 13.63 -27.04 14.03
CA ALA A 128 14.85 -27.78 13.71
C ALA A 128 15.95 -27.60 14.78
N GLN A 129 16.13 -26.38 15.29
CA GLN A 129 17.07 -26.10 16.36
C GLN A 129 16.72 -26.78 17.70
N ARG A 130 15.45 -26.90 18.05
CA ARG A 130 14.99 -27.61 19.24
C ARG A 130 15.21 -29.12 19.14
N ALA A 131 15.09 -29.69 17.94
CA ALA A 131 15.34 -31.09 17.70
C ALA A 131 16.83 -31.45 17.84
N ASP A 132 17.75 -30.57 17.47
CA ASP A 132 19.19 -30.73 17.64
C ASP A 132 19.62 -30.57 19.10
N ASP A 133 19.01 -29.67 19.87
CA ASP A 133 19.30 -29.49 21.29
C ASP A 133 18.81 -30.67 22.15
N ASP A 134 17.69 -31.29 21.82
CA ASP A 134 17.20 -32.50 22.51
C ASP A 134 18.09 -33.73 22.24
N HIS A 135 18.71 -33.80 21.06
CA HIS A 135 19.65 -34.90 20.74
C HIS A 135 21.00 -34.73 21.42
N ALA A 136 21.46 -33.50 21.65
CA ALA A 136 22.70 -33.22 22.38
C ALA A 136 22.59 -33.45 23.90
N GLY A 137 21.38 -33.35 24.46
CA GLY A 137 21.09 -33.63 25.88
C GLY A 137 21.09 -35.12 26.23
N ALA A 138 20.71 -35.99 25.29
CA ALA A 138 20.63 -37.42 25.52
C ALA A 138 22.01 -38.13 25.51
N ALA A 139 23.05 -37.49 24.96
CA ALA A 139 24.38 -38.05 24.87
C ALA A 139 25.28 -37.80 26.10
N ARG A 140 24.84 -37.02 27.08
CA ARG A 140 25.58 -36.68 28.29
C ARG A 140 25.15 -37.42 29.56
N GLY A 141 24.20 -38.35 29.43
CA GLY A 141 23.62 -39.09 30.56
C GLY A 141 24.12 -40.52 30.76
N ALA A 142 25.14 -41.00 30.04
CA ALA A 142 25.60 -42.38 30.13
C ALA A 142 27.12 -42.50 30.29
N ASP A 143 27.64 -41.93 31.38
CA ASP A 143 28.94 -42.35 31.88
C ASP A 143 29.14 -41.85 33.32
N SER A 144 28.68 -42.62 34.32
CA SER A 144 29.10 -42.55 35.73
C SER A 144 28.47 -43.70 36.49
N GLN A 145 28.91 -44.90 36.24
CA GLN A 145 28.78 -45.99 37.19
C GLN A 145 30.04 -46.85 37.17
N GLY A 146 30.67 -47.01 38.36
CA GLY A 146 31.77 -47.89 38.68
C GLY A 146 33.01 -47.10 39.12
N ASP A 147 33.44 -47.12 40.36
CA ASP A 147 33.95 -48.23 41.01
C ASP A 147 34.11 -47.99 42.52
N GLU A 148 33.93 -49.05 43.24
CA GLU A 148 34.06 -49.26 44.66
C GLU A 148 35.50 -49.02 45.18
N ALA A 149 35.53 -48.80 46.44
CA ALA A 149 36.32 -49.57 47.46
C ALA A 149 37.03 -48.63 48.45
N THR A 150 36.53 -48.73 49.64
CA THR A 150 37.19 -49.22 50.87
C THR A 150 38.22 -48.35 51.61
N GLU A 151 37.92 -48.35 52.87
CA GLU A 151 38.78 -48.35 54.07
C GLU A 151 39.31 -46.97 54.51
N ASP A 152 39.15 -46.62 55.65
CA ASP A 152 39.15 -47.11 57.02
C ASP A 152 39.72 -45.97 57.91
N THR A 153 39.19 -45.93 59.08
CA THR A 153 39.82 -45.54 60.37
C THR A 153 40.19 -44.04 60.65
N ASN A 154 39.52 -43.73 61.71
CA ASN A 154 40.08 -43.18 62.97
C ASN A 154 40.26 -41.67 63.16
N GLY A 155 39.54 -41.19 63.99
CA GLY A 155 40.00 -40.83 65.30
C GLY A 155 40.12 -39.38 65.64
N HIS A 156 39.49 -39.06 66.68
CA HIS A 156 39.87 -38.06 67.71
C HIS A 156 39.50 -36.58 67.42
N ASP A 157 38.44 -36.12 68.04
CA ASP A 157 38.44 -35.54 69.42
C ASP A 157 38.94 -34.10 69.55
N HIS A 158 38.21 -33.41 70.32
CA HIS A 158 38.44 -32.18 71.05
C HIS A 158 37.92 -30.88 70.44
N HIS A 159 36.88 -30.50 71.01
CA HIS A 159 36.71 -29.52 72.13
C HIS A 159 36.80 -28.03 71.73
N ASN A 160 35.75 -27.46 72.01
CA ASN A 160 35.68 -26.28 72.90
C ASN A 160 35.45 -24.87 72.27
N ARG A 161 34.39 -24.39 72.73
CA ARG A 161 33.88 -23.07 72.99
C ARG A 161 33.11 -22.39 71.86
#